data_388b096f3b81a5787248354b7a0482fd
#
_entry.id   388b096f3b81a5787248354b7a0482fd
#
_cell.length_a   1.000
_cell.length_b   1.000
_cell.length_c   1.000
_cell.angle_alpha   90.00
_cell.angle_beta   90.00
_cell.angle_gamma   90.00
#
_symmetry.space_group_name_H-M   'P 1'
#
loop_
_entity.id
_entity.type
_entity.pdbx_description
1 polymer ?
#
loop_
_entity_poly.entity_id
_entity_poly.type
_entity_poly.pdbx_seq_one_letter_code
_entity_poly.pdbx_strand_id
1 'polypeptide(L)'
;MVYTGRVATAAAAARVVAEGHADVVGMARAMFADGDLVAKARSGRTADIRPCIGTNDCLHRVVVDGVRFGCSVNPRTGREAEPPPPRARVPKRVLVAGAGPAGLELSALLAERGHRVWLWEREEEVGGQMRIAARAAENSSYTDFLAFQQRRLASLGVGVELGREATAEAVAGAGFDVVAVATGARSRRPDIPGVDLPFVVDGREVLLGRAETGRRVLVVAMEDHMQPLTVAGHLADLGRQVTVLYPTPAIAPLVGRYSIGAPLAKLSAAGARIEVTERVARIEPDRVVSRNVYSGVEREHTGYDSVVLACGGEAESALYTELEGRVAQRHVLGDAYAPRRISYATRQAYELALRI
;
A
#
# COMPACT_ATOMS: atom_id res chain seq x y z
N MET A 1 -7.32 0.02 -36.71
CA MET A 1 -8.07 -0.26 -35.46
C MET A 1 -7.24 0.21 -34.24
N VAL A 2 -7.89 0.74 -33.20
CA VAL A 2 -7.20 1.14 -31.94
C VAL A 2 -7.62 0.19 -30.82
N TYR A 3 -6.66 -0.45 -30.18
CA TYR A 3 -6.90 -1.30 -29.01
C TYR A 3 -6.63 -0.52 -27.71
N THR A 4 -7.56 -0.52 -26.79
CA THR A 4 -7.40 0.02 -25.44
C THR A 4 -7.97 -0.97 -24.41
N GLY A 5 -7.35 -1.11 -23.25
CA GLY A 5 -7.85 -2.01 -22.21
C GLY A 5 -6.73 -2.59 -21.36
N ARG A 6 -6.29 -1.85 -20.34
CA ARG A 6 -5.28 -2.27 -19.34
C ARG A 6 -3.97 -2.82 -19.97
N VAL A 7 -3.56 -2.30 -21.12
CA VAL A 7 -2.22 -2.58 -21.65
C VAL A 7 -1.22 -1.86 -20.73
N ALA A 8 -0.54 -2.63 -19.90
CA ALA A 8 0.30 -2.09 -18.81
C ALA A 8 1.79 -2.08 -19.14
N THR A 9 2.23 -2.88 -20.14
CA THR A 9 3.65 -3.02 -20.48
C THR A 9 3.90 -2.80 -21.97
N ALA A 10 5.11 -2.34 -22.31
CA ALA A 10 5.54 -2.19 -23.70
C ALA A 10 5.50 -3.52 -24.47
N ALA A 11 5.85 -4.63 -23.82
CA ALA A 11 5.80 -5.96 -24.42
C ALA A 11 4.35 -6.39 -24.78
N ALA A 12 3.37 -6.10 -23.89
CA ALA A 12 1.97 -6.37 -24.20
C ALA A 12 1.47 -5.53 -25.36
N ALA A 13 1.87 -4.24 -25.43
CA ALA A 13 1.52 -3.36 -26.54
C ALA A 13 2.10 -3.87 -27.87
N ALA A 14 3.36 -4.27 -27.87
CA ALA A 14 4.04 -4.79 -29.05
C ALA A 14 3.37 -6.08 -29.57
N ARG A 15 2.96 -6.99 -28.68
CA ARG A 15 2.24 -8.22 -29.07
C ARG A 15 0.90 -7.93 -29.73
N VAL A 16 0.12 -7.01 -29.18
CA VAL A 16 -1.19 -6.64 -29.78
C VAL A 16 -1.05 -6.20 -31.24
N VAL A 17 0.00 -5.44 -31.56
CA VAL A 17 0.28 -5.00 -32.93
C VAL A 17 0.86 -6.15 -33.78
N ALA A 18 1.81 -6.90 -33.24
CA ALA A 18 2.49 -7.98 -33.97
C ALA A 18 1.52 -9.14 -34.32
N GLU A 19 0.54 -9.41 -33.46
CA GLU A 19 -0.50 -10.43 -33.70
C GLU A 19 -1.66 -9.93 -34.56
N GLY A 20 -1.58 -8.67 -35.03
CA GLY A 20 -2.59 -8.09 -35.93
C GLY A 20 -3.93 -7.74 -35.26
N HIS A 21 -3.97 -7.69 -33.93
CA HIS A 21 -5.21 -7.35 -33.19
C HIS A 21 -5.55 -5.87 -33.28
N ALA A 22 -4.58 -4.99 -33.55
CA ALA A 22 -4.79 -3.57 -33.81
C ALA A 22 -3.57 -2.92 -34.48
N ASP A 23 -3.80 -1.76 -35.11
CA ASP A 23 -2.73 -0.94 -35.71
C ASP A 23 -2.08 -0.02 -34.66
N VAL A 24 -2.84 0.37 -33.63
CA VAL A 24 -2.43 1.31 -32.58
C VAL A 24 -2.91 0.83 -31.21
N VAL A 25 -2.09 1.04 -30.17
CA VAL A 25 -2.41 0.69 -28.79
C VAL A 25 -2.48 1.92 -27.89
N GLY A 26 -3.57 2.07 -27.14
CA GLY A 26 -3.76 3.11 -26.12
C GLY A 26 -3.33 2.63 -24.73
N MET A 27 -2.41 3.35 -24.07
CA MET A 27 -1.80 2.97 -22.81
C MET A 27 -1.95 4.03 -21.70
N ALA A 28 -3.13 4.61 -21.48
CA ALA A 28 -3.33 5.77 -20.60
C ALA A 28 -2.67 5.61 -19.20
N ARG A 29 -3.10 4.63 -18.40
CA ARG A 29 -2.60 4.47 -17.01
C ARG A 29 -1.11 4.11 -16.92
N ALA A 30 -0.58 3.35 -17.89
CA ALA A 30 0.84 3.04 -17.94
C ALA A 30 1.67 4.31 -18.21
N MET A 31 1.21 5.19 -19.13
CA MET A 31 1.84 6.47 -19.42
C MET A 31 1.74 7.46 -18.25
N PHE A 32 0.70 7.39 -17.41
CA PHE A 32 0.64 8.17 -16.18
C PHE A 32 1.65 7.72 -15.13
N ALA A 33 1.89 6.42 -15.05
CA ALA A 33 2.92 5.89 -14.15
C ALA A 33 4.32 6.25 -14.64
N ASP A 34 4.55 6.24 -15.95
CA ASP A 34 5.83 6.60 -16.58
C ASP A 34 5.61 7.32 -17.92
N GLY A 35 5.77 8.65 -17.94
CA GLY A 35 5.64 9.46 -19.15
C GLY A 35 6.66 9.11 -20.23
N ASP A 36 7.82 8.57 -19.85
CA ASP A 36 8.90 8.18 -20.74
C ASP A 36 8.83 6.71 -21.19
N LEU A 37 7.73 6.00 -20.91
CA LEU A 37 7.57 4.57 -21.18
C LEU A 37 7.99 4.19 -22.60
N VAL A 38 7.52 4.90 -23.61
CA VAL A 38 7.83 4.61 -25.02
C VAL A 38 9.31 4.87 -25.32
N ALA A 39 9.87 5.97 -24.85
CA ALA A 39 11.28 6.31 -25.05
C ALA A 39 12.20 5.29 -24.38
N LYS A 40 11.90 4.86 -23.15
CA LYS A 40 12.63 3.81 -22.44
C LYS A 40 12.53 2.47 -23.17
N ALA A 41 11.34 2.08 -23.62
CA ALA A 41 11.14 0.84 -24.36
C ALA A 41 11.96 0.81 -25.67
N ARG A 42 11.92 1.91 -26.45
CA ARG A 42 12.68 2.04 -27.72
C ARG A 42 14.19 1.98 -27.51
N SER A 43 14.70 2.45 -26.37
CA SER A 43 16.13 2.41 -26.03
C SER A 43 16.55 1.14 -25.26
N GLY A 44 15.70 0.12 -25.18
CA GLY A 44 15.99 -1.15 -24.48
C GLY A 44 15.97 -1.05 -22.95
N ARG A 45 15.61 0.10 -22.39
CA ARG A 45 15.57 0.34 -20.92
C ARG A 45 14.21 -0.03 -20.31
N THR A 46 13.67 -1.19 -20.67
CA THR A 46 12.37 -1.63 -20.18
C THR A 46 12.31 -1.85 -18.67
N ALA A 47 13.45 -2.22 -18.06
CA ALA A 47 13.58 -2.39 -16.61
C ALA A 47 13.47 -1.05 -15.84
N ASP A 48 13.69 0.08 -16.50
CA ASP A 48 13.59 1.42 -15.90
C ASP A 48 12.18 2.01 -16.01
N ILE A 49 11.24 1.29 -16.62
CA ILE A 49 9.85 1.74 -16.73
C ILE A 49 9.16 1.56 -15.38
N ARG A 50 8.61 2.64 -14.85
CA ARG A 50 7.79 2.61 -13.62
C ARG A 50 6.43 1.96 -13.93
N PRO A 51 6.08 0.82 -13.33
CA PRO A 51 4.84 0.12 -13.67
C PRO A 51 3.62 0.78 -13.03
N CYS A 52 2.49 0.70 -13.73
CA CYS A 52 1.20 1.04 -13.17
C CYS A 52 0.69 -0.11 -12.29
N ILE A 53 0.38 0.17 -11.03
CA ILE A 53 -0.10 -0.83 -10.05
C ILE A 53 -1.64 -1.01 -10.04
N GLY A 54 -2.37 -0.37 -10.93
CA GLY A 54 -3.80 -0.61 -11.13
C GLY A 54 -4.76 -0.11 -10.06
N THR A 55 -4.32 0.68 -9.08
CA THR A 55 -5.17 1.16 -7.96
C THR A 55 -6.32 2.08 -8.40
N ASN A 56 -6.31 2.60 -9.62
CA ASN A 56 -7.25 3.60 -10.14
C ASN A 56 -7.35 4.90 -9.32
N ASP A 57 -6.40 5.19 -8.45
CA ASP A 57 -6.36 6.45 -7.68
C ASP A 57 -6.38 7.69 -8.60
N CYS A 58 -5.78 7.58 -9.79
CA CYS A 58 -5.82 8.63 -10.81
C CYS A 58 -7.25 8.99 -11.25
N LEU A 59 -8.13 8.00 -11.38
CA LEU A 59 -9.54 8.20 -11.70
C LEU A 59 -10.34 8.66 -10.47
N HIS A 60 -10.08 8.04 -9.31
CA HIS A 60 -10.74 8.37 -8.07
C HIS A 60 -10.56 9.85 -7.70
N ARG A 61 -9.33 10.35 -7.79
CA ARG A 61 -9.00 11.75 -7.50
C ARG A 61 -9.82 12.75 -8.31
N VAL A 62 -9.99 12.51 -9.59
CA VAL A 62 -10.71 13.45 -10.46
C VAL A 62 -12.22 13.27 -10.33
N VAL A 63 -12.71 12.04 -10.34
CA VAL A 63 -14.13 11.74 -10.48
C VAL A 63 -14.87 11.72 -9.14
N VAL A 64 -14.18 11.37 -8.05
CA VAL A 64 -14.78 11.25 -6.71
C VAL A 64 -14.34 12.39 -5.81
N ASP A 65 -13.01 12.59 -5.68
CA ASP A 65 -12.47 13.62 -4.78
C ASP A 65 -12.57 15.04 -5.40
N GLY A 66 -12.79 15.18 -6.72
CA GLY A 66 -12.83 16.48 -7.40
C GLY A 66 -11.51 17.25 -7.36
N VAL A 67 -10.37 16.54 -7.18
CA VAL A 67 -9.06 17.16 -7.04
C VAL A 67 -8.19 16.90 -8.27
N ARG A 68 -7.06 17.61 -8.34
CA ARG A 68 -6.07 17.48 -9.42
C ARG A 68 -5.71 16.02 -9.67
N PHE A 69 -5.60 15.68 -10.95
CA PHE A 69 -5.13 14.38 -11.43
C PHE A 69 -3.77 14.01 -10.80
N GLY A 70 -3.54 12.71 -10.60
CA GLY A 70 -2.29 12.21 -10.03
C GLY A 70 -2.21 10.69 -10.07
N CYS A 71 -1.05 10.14 -9.80
CA CYS A 71 -0.80 8.70 -9.80
C CYS A 71 -0.36 8.23 -8.40
N SER A 72 -0.69 6.99 -8.05
CA SER A 72 -0.27 6.39 -6.77
C SER A 72 1.23 6.15 -6.69
N VAL A 73 1.88 5.90 -7.80
CA VAL A 73 3.31 5.53 -7.85
C VAL A 73 4.20 6.60 -8.45
N ASN A 74 3.62 7.57 -9.16
CA ASN A 74 4.36 8.68 -9.75
C ASN A 74 3.85 10.01 -9.18
N PRO A 75 4.54 10.60 -8.20
CA PRO A 75 4.10 11.86 -7.57
C PRO A 75 4.17 13.06 -8.50
N ARG A 76 4.85 12.96 -9.64
CA ARG A 76 4.96 14.01 -10.66
C ARG A 76 3.78 14.03 -11.64
N THR A 77 2.98 12.97 -11.71
CA THR A 77 1.80 12.92 -12.59
C THR A 77 0.84 14.07 -12.29
N GLY A 78 0.49 14.82 -13.31
CA GLY A 78 -0.30 16.04 -13.23
C GLY A 78 0.53 17.29 -12.85
N ARG A 79 1.87 17.17 -12.84
CA ARG A 79 2.83 18.24 -12.57
C ARG A 79 3.88 18.36 -13.68
N GLU A 80 3.55 17.92 -14.88
CA GLU A 80 4.50 17.84 -16.00
C GLU A 80 4.99 19.22 -16.45
N ALA A 81 4.18 20.26 -16.25
CA ALA A 81 4.56 21.65 -16.52
C ALA A 81 5.51 22.26 -15.46
N GLU A 82 5.63 21.61 -14.29
CA GLU A 82 6.56 22.06 -13.26
C GLU A 82 7.98 21.59 -13.62
N PRO A 83 9.03 22.40 -13.39
CA PRO A 83 10.40 21.95 -13.63
C PRO A 83 10.72 20.73 -12.75
N PRO A 84 11.66 19.86 -13.18
CA PRO A 84 12.11 18.78 -12.33
C PRO A 84 12.70 19.33 -11.02
N PRO A 85 12.62 18.57 -9.91
CA PRO A 85 13.21 18.99 -8.65
C PRO A 85 14.68 19.38 -8.83
N PRO A 86 15.09 20.58 -8.41
CA PRO A 86 16.47 21.02 -8.57
C PRO A 86 17.41 20.18 -7.73
N ARG A 87 18.66 20.10 -8.12
CA ARG A 87 19.71 19.53 -7.28
C ARG A 87 19.85 20.34 -5.99
N ALA A 88 20.14 19.67 -4.90
CA ALA A 88 20.39 20.30 -3.61
C ALA A 88 21.62 21.21 -3.71
N ARG A 89 21.53 22.44 -3.22
CA ARG A 89 22.66 23.37 -3.17
C ARG A 89 23.77 22.85 -2.24
N VAL A 90 23.36 22.22 -1.13
CA VAL A 90 24.28 21.59 -0.17
C VAL A 90 23.81 20.15 0.03
N PRO A 91 24.57 19.16 -0.49
CA PRO A 91 24.28 17.75 -0.25
C PRO A 91 24.33 17.41 1.24
N LYS A 92 23.33 16.69 1.73
CA LYS A 92 23.20 16.23 3.11
C LYS A 92 23.38 14.73 3.20
N ARG A 93 23.77 14.24 4.38
CA ARG A 93 23.70 12.83 4.77
C ARG A 93 22.32 12.56 5.34
N VAL A 94 21.50 11.79 4.63
CA VAL A 94 20.10 11.54 5.00
C VAL A 94 19.90 10.07 5.31
N LEU A 95 19.33 9.79 6.48
CA LEU A 95 18.80 8.48 6.83
C LEU A 95 17.30 8.46 6.58
N VAL A 96 16.83 7.43 5.90
CA VAL A 96 15.42 7.06 5.81
C VAL A 96 15.21 5.77 6.59
N ALA A 97 14.34 5.79 7.60
CA ALA A 97 14.01 4.65 8.45
C ALA A 97 12.70 4.01 7.97
N GLY A 98 12.80 2.82 7.37
CA GLY A 98 11.69 2.06 6.81
C GLY A 98 11.63 2.07 5.27
N ALA A 99 11.66 0.88 4.67
CA ALA A 99 11.64 0.65 3.22
C ALA A 99 10.24 0.33 2.66
N GLY A 100 9.20 0.92 3.24
CA GLY A 100 7.86 0.95 2.65
C GLY A 100 7.77 1.93 1.46
N PRO A 101 6.61 2.07 0.78
CA PRO A 101 6.44 2.94 -0.39
C PRO A 101 6.90 4.39 -0.18
N ALA A 102 6.69 4.95 1.02
CA ALA A 102 7.10 6.29 1.37
C ALA A 102 8.64 6.42 1.42
N GLY A 103 9.30 5.50 2.13
CA GLY A 103 10.75 5.51 2.29
C GLY A 103 11.48 5.22 0.99
N LEU A 104 11.01 4.24 0.20
CA LEU A 104 11.57 3.92 -1.11
C LEU A 104 11.52 5.13 -2.07
N GLU A 105 10.35 5.79 -2.18
CA GLU A 105 10.20 6.95 -3.07
C GLU A 105 11.03 8.15 -2.56
N LEU A 106 11.02 8.42 -1.24
CA LEU A 106 11.81 9.52 -0.67
C LEU A 106 13.32 9.30 -0.90
N SER A 107 13.81 8.10 -0.64
CA SER A 107 15.23 7.77 -0.81
C SER A 107 15.70 8.01 -2.26
N ALA A 108 14.90 7.58 -3.23
CA ALA A 108 15.20 7.79 -4.64
C ALA A 108 15.19 9.29 -5.00
N LEU A 109 14.17 10.03 -4.59
CA LEU A 109 14.04 11.47 -4.88
C LEU A 109 15.16 12.30 -4.25
N LEU A 110 15.59 11.96 -3.04
CA LEU A 110 16.71 12.63 -2.37
C LEU A 110 18.05 12.34 -3.07
N ALA A 111 18.26 11.09 -3.48
CA ALA A 111 19.47 10.71 -4.24
C ALA A 111 19.50 11.38 -5.62
N GLU A 112 18.39 11.47 -6.34
CA GLU A 112 18.26 12.22 -7.61
C GLU A 112 18.61 13.71 -7.44
N ARG A 113 18.30 14.28 -6.27
CA ARG A 113 18.68 15.65 -5.92
C ARG A 113 20.15 15.81 -5.47
N GLY A 114 20.89 14.71 -5.33
CA GLY A 114 22.32 14.71 -5.01
C GLY A 114 22.63 14.57 -3.52
N HIS A 115 21.69 14.25 -2.67
CA HIS A 115 21.96 13.89 -1.27
C HIS A 115 22.61 12.52 -1.17
N ARG A 116 23.35 12.26 -0.08
CA ARG A 116 23.86 10.93 0.28
C ARG A 116 22.82 10.25 1.15
N VAL A 117 22.23 9.15 0.66
CA VAL A 117 21.04 8.54 1.29
C VAL A 117 21.37 7.14 1.78
N TRP A 118 20.96 6.86 3.02
CA TRP A 118 20.91 5.53 3.60
C TRP A 118 19.44 5.18 3.91
N LEU A 119 19.08 3.94 3.62
CA LEU A 119 17.75 3.38 3.88
C LEU A 119 17.91 2.17 4.79
N TRP A 120 17.42 2.25 6.03
CA TRP A 120 17.42 1.14 6.97
C TRP A 120 16.03 0.52 7.05
N GLU A 121 16.00 -0.80 6.99
CA GLU A 121 14.77 -1.60 7.08
C GLU A 121 14.97 -2.77 8.04
N ARG A 122 14.06 -2.93 8.99
CA ARG A 122 14.13 -4.02 9.99
C ARG A 122 13.85 -5.40 9.40
N GLU A 123 13.05 -5.47 8.34
CA GLU A 123 12.76 -6.72 7.64
C GLU A 123 13.88 -7.07 6.65
N GLU A 124 13.94 -8.35 6.27
CA GLU A 124 14.90 -8.84 5.25
C GLU A 124 14.52 -8.46 3.81
N GLU A 125 13.37 -7.82 3.62
CA GLU A 125 12.84 -7.44 2.31
C GLU A 125 12.20 -6.04 2.36
N VAL A 126 12.36 -5.29 1.27
CA VAL A 126 11.68 -3.99 1.10
C VAL A 126 10.19 -4.15 0.81
N GLY A 127 9.44 -3.07 0.97
CA GLY A 127 8.05 -2.94 0.52
C GLY A 127 7.03 -2.74 1.63
N GLY A 128 7.35 -3.06 2.89
CA GLY A 128 6.44 -2.87 4.01
C GLY A 128 5.06 -3.49 3.76
N GLN A 129 3.99 -2.74 4.04
CA GLN A 129 2.61 -3.22 3.84
C GLN A 129 2.25 -3.51 2.37
N MET A 130 2.92 -2.86 1.41
CA MET A 130 2.69 -3.14 -0.01
C MET A 130 3.15 -4.56 -0.39
N ARG A 131 4.25 -5.05 0.19
CA ARG A 131 4.72 -6.44 0.04
C ARG A 131 3.70 -7.43 0.60
N ILE A 132 3.09 -7.11 1.75
CA ILE A 132 2.03 -7.93 2.36
C ILE A 132 0.80 -7.97 1.44
N ALA A 133 0.34 -6.82 0.98
CA ALA A 133 -0.81 -6.72 0.09
C ALA A 133 -0.59 -7.44 -1.27
N ALA A 134 0.66 -7.50 -1.75
CA ALA A 134 1.04 -8.19 -2.98
C ALA A 134 0.84 -9.72 -2.92
N ARG A 135 0.64 -10.30 -1.72
CA ARG A 135 0.33 -11.74 -1.57
C ARG A 135 -1.06 -12.11 -2.09
N ALA A 136 -1.99 -11.16 -2.16
CA ALA A 136 -3.26 -11.37 -2.84
C ALA A 136 -3.06 -11.32 -4.37
N ALA A 137 -3.66 -12.26 -5.10
CA ALA A 137 -3.43 -12.46 -6.53
C ALA A 137 -3.74 -11.21 -7.38
N GLU A 138 -4.76 -10.45 -7.01
CA GLU A 138 -5.17 -9.22 -7.68
C GLU A 138 -4.14 -8.08 -7.57
N ASN A 139 -3.23 -8.15 -6.62
CA ASN A 139 -2.21 -7.15 -6.32
C ASN A 139 -0.79 -7.52 -6.84
N SER A 140 -0.67 -8.51 -7.72
CA SER A 140 0.63 -8.98 -8.25
C SER A 140 1.50 -7.86 -8.86
N SER A 141 0.89 -6.83 -9.45
CA SER A 141 1.60 -5.65 -9.98
C SER A 141 2.34 -4.83 -8.91
N TYR A 142 2.06 -5.05 -7.63
CA TYR A 142 2.81 -4.41 -6.54
C TYR A 142 4.23 -4.94 -6.45
N THR A 143 4.42 -6.22 -6.73
CA THR A 143 5.76 -6.84 -6.80
C THR A 143 6.61 -6.20 -7.91
N ASP A 144 6.03 -5.92 -9.08
CA ASP A 144 6.73 -5.25 -10.18
C ASP A 144 7.20 -3.85 -9.78
N PHE A 145 6.35 -3.11 -9.07
CA PHE A 145 6.69 -1.78 -8.57
C PHE A 145 7.80 -1.81 -7.51
N LEU A 146 7.76 -2.76 -6.58
CA LEU A 146 8.82 -2.93 -5.58
C LEU A 146 10.15 -3.29 -6.25
N ALA A 147 10.14 -4.20 -7.22
CA ALA A 147 11.33 -4.54 -8.00
C ALA A 147 11.87 -3.34 -8.81
N PHE A 148 10.99 -2.51 -9.37
CA PHE A 148 11.39 -1.24 -10.02
C PHE A 148 12.07 -0.31 -9.01
N GLN A 149 11.52 -0.12 -7.82
CA GLN A 149 12.10 0.75 -6.80
C GLN A 149 13.47 0.25 -6.33
N GLN A 150 13.65 -1.04 -6.11
CA GLN A 150 14.95 -1.61 -5.77
C GLN A 150 16.01 -1.32 -6.83
N ARG A 151 15.68 -1.53 -8.12
CA ARG A 151 16.62 -1.20 -9.24
C ARG A 151 16.94 0.29 -9.28
N ARG A 152 15.93 1.15 -9.09
CA ARG A 152 16.10 2.60 -9.06
C ARG A 152 17.03 3.04 -7.93
N LEU A 153 16.86 2.52 -6.72
CA LEU A 153 17.73 2.83 -5.58
C LEU A 153 19.17 2.36 -5.83
N ALA A 154 19.34 1.15 -6.36
CA ALA A 154 20.66 0.62 -6.71
C ALA A 154 21.37 1.49 -7.77
N SER A 155 20.66 1.91 -8.83
CA SER A 155 21.21 2.77 -9.87
C SER A 155 21.60 4.18 -9.38
N LEU A 156 20.96 4.65 -8.31
CA LEU A 156 21.21 5.94 -7.67
C LEU A 156 22.26 5.87 -6.56
N GLY A 157 22.79 4.69 -6.25
CA GLY A 157 23.80 4.50 -5.21
C GLY A 157 23.29 4.70 -3.78
N VAL A 158 21.98 4.46 -3.54
CA VAL A 158 21.42 4.51 -2.20
C VAL A 158 21.92 3.31 -1.37
N GLY A 159 22.45 3.57 -0.18
CA GLY A 159 22.88 2.52 0.76
C GLY A 159 21.68 1.88 1.43
N VAL A 160 21.25 0.70 0.97
CA VAL A 160 20.12 -0.06 1.54
C VAL A 160 20.66 -1.11 2.50
N GLU A 161 20.21 -1.07 3.76
CA GLU A 161 20.55 -2.03 4.80
C GLU A 161 19.27 -2.70 5.31
N LEU A 162 19.10 -3.98 4.98
CA LEU A 162 18.00 -4.84 5.41
C LEU A 162 18.37 -5.56 6.71
N GLY A 163 17.37 -6.06 7.45
CA GLY A 163 17.59 -6.66 8.78
C GLY A 163 18.11 -5.66 9.82
N ARG A 164 18.05 -4.36 9.51
CA ARG A 164 18.57 -3.29 10.39
C ARG A 164 17.45 -2.40 10.90
N GLU A 165 17.15 -2.53 12.18
CA GLU A 165 16.21 -1.64 12.83
C GLU A 165 16.84 -0.26 13.14
N ALA A 166 16.11 0.80 12.83
CA ALA A 166 16.48 2.16 13.17
C ALA A 166 16.00 2.48 14.59
N THR A 167 16.85 2.21 15.60
CA THR A 167 16.61 2.65 17.00
C THR A 167 17.11 4.07 17.19
N ALA A 168 16.58 4.79 18.18
CA ALA A 168 16.98 6.16 18.48
C ALA A 168 18.48 6.26 18.81
N GLU A 169 19.04 5.26 19.51
CA GLU A 169 20.45 5.16 19.85
C GLU A 169 21.32 5.00 18.60
N ALA A 170 20.99 4.03 17.75
CA ALA A 170 21.74 3.75 16.54
C ALA A 170 21.72 4.95 15.56
N VAL A 171 20.58 5.60 15.46
CA VAL A 171 20.38 6.78 14.58
C VAL A 171 21.16 7.98 15.09
N ALA A 172 21.07 8.30 16.39
CA ALA A 172 21.77 9.43 17.00
C ALA A 172 23.30 9.27 16.90
N GLY A 173 23.80 8.05 17.06
CA GLY A 173 25.25 7.75 16.97
C GLY A 173 25.80 7.77 15.54
N ALA A 174 24.97 7.73 14.50
CA ALA A 174 25.42 7.62 13.11
C ALA A 174 25.74 8.97 12.43
N GLY A 175 25.40 10.11 13.04
CA GLY A 175 25.77 11.46 12.58
C GLY A 175 25.15 11.86 11.24
N PHE A 176 23.88 11.56 11.02
CA PHE A 176 23.11 12.04 9.88
C PHE A 176 22.68 13.49 10.06
N ASP A 177 22.66 14.27 8.97
CA ASP A 177 22.17 15.64 8.98
C ASP A 177 20.64 15.69 9.07
N VAL A 178 19.97 14.71 8.45
CA VAL A 178 18.52 14.59 8.38
C VAL A 178 18.11 13.15 8.59
N VAL A 179 17.05 12.94 9.36
CA VAL A 179 16.40 11.65 9.56
C VAL A 179 14.93 11.73 9.13
N ALA A 180 14.52 10.85 8.22
CA ALA A 180 13.13 10.71 7.78
C ALA A 180 12.55 9.39 8.29
N VAL A 181 11.57 9.46 9.18
CA VAL A 181 10.90 8.30 9.79
C VAL A 181 9.74 7.88 8.89
N ALA A 182 9.87 6.74 8.22
CA ALA A 182 8.90 6.12 7.32
C ALA A 182 8.56 4.68 7.77
N THR A 183 8.57 4.45 9.09
CA THR A 183 8.42 3.15 9.76
C THR A 183 7.05 2.49 9.56
N GLY A 184 6.09 3.23 8.96
CA GLY A 184 4.82 2.67 8.56
C GLY A 184 3.81 2.59 9.69
N ALA A 185 3.02 1.51 9.71
CA ALA A 185 1.96 1.29 10.69
C ALA A 185 1.89 -0.19 11.09
N ARG A 186 1.67 -0.45 12.37
CA ARG A 186 1.33 -1.77 12.88
C ARG A 186 -0.14 -2.07 12.64
N SER A 187 -0.53 -3.35 12.69
CA SER A 187 -1.94 -3.74 12.64
C SER A 187 -2.69 -3.16 13.82
N ARG A 188 -3.83 -2.55 13.54
CA ARG A 188 -4.74 -2.08 14.58
C ARG A 188 -5.43 -3.26 15.21
N ARG A 189 -5.27 -3.41 16.53
CA ARG A 189 -5.99 -4.38 17.34
C ARG A 189 -7.12 -3.66 18.07
N PRO A 190 -8.38 -3.89 17.71
CA PRO A 190 -9.51 -3.17 18.33
C PRO A 190 -9.72 -3.64 19.76
N ASP A 191 -10.22 -2.73 20.61
CA ASP A 191 -10.65 -3.07 21.96
C ASP A 191 -12.04 -3.74 21.91
N ILE A 192 -12.01 -5.05 21.62
CA ILE A 192 -13.18 -5.92 21.56
C ILE A 192 -12.97 -7.06 22.56
N PRO A 193 -13.87 -7.28 23.53
CA PRO A 193 -13.82 -8.43 24.42
C PRO A 193 -13.64 -9.74 23.62
N GLY A 194 -12.66 -10.54 23.99
CA GLY A 194 -12.33 -11.81 23.32
C GLY A 194 -11.41 -11.67 22.08
N VAL A 195 -10.90 -10.49 21.77
CA VAL A 195 -9.98 -10.27 20.64
C VAL A 195 -8.69 -11.09 20.75
N ASP A 196 -8.28 -11.49 21.97
CA ASP A 196 -7.08 -12.29 22.25
C ASP A 196 -7.31 -13.80 22.25
N LEU A 197 -8.51 -14.27 21.89
CA LEU A 197 -8.76 -15.71 21.79
C LEU A 197 -7.91 -16.35 20.68
N PRO A 198 -7.45 -17.60 20.86
CA PRO A 198 -6.47 -18.24 19.96
C PRO A 198 -6.89 -18.35 18.48
N PHE A 199 -8.20 -18.38 18.21
CA PHE A 199 -8.73 -18.44 16.85
C PHE A 199 -8.95 -17.06 16.20
N VAL A 200 -8.60 -15.97 16.91
CA VAL A 200 -8.62 -14.60 16.39
C VAL A 200 -7.24 -14.24 15.88
N VAL A 201 -7.13 -14.01 14.58
CA VAL A 201 -5.86 -13.78 13.91
C VAL A 201 -5.85 -12.47 13.11
N ASP A 202 -4.69 -11.91 12.88
CA ASP A 202 -4.51 -10.69 12.09
C ASP A 202 -4.55 -11.00 10.58
N GLY A 203 -5.24 -10.18 9.80
CA GLY A 203 -5.37 -10.36 8.35
C GLY A 203 -4.06 -10.19 7.59
N ARG A 204 -3.09 -9.42 8.10
CA ARG A 204 -1.75 -9.32 7.48
C ARG A 204 -0.96 -10.62 7.70
N GLU A 205 -1.08 -11.24 8.88
CA GLU A 205 -0.43 -12.53 9.17
C GLU A 205 -1.03 -13.66 8.31
N VAL A 206 -2.35 -13.60 8.04
CA VAL A 206 -3.01 -14.51 7.08
C VAL A 206 -2.45 -14.32 5.66
N LEU A 207 -2.34 -13.08 5.18
CA LEU A 207 -1.75 -12.77 3.87
C LEU A 207 -0.30 -13.23 3.76
N LEU A 208 0.47 -13.17 4.84
CA LEU A 208 1.85 -13.63 4.91
C LEU A 208 1.97 -15.17 5.01
N GLY A 209 0.87 -15.89 5.23
CA GLY A 209 0.88 -17.34 5.48
C GLY A 209 1.47 -17.71 6.84
N ARG A 210 1.51 -16.77 7.78
CA ARG A 210 2.01 -16.97 9.16
C ARG A 210 0.90 -17.35 10.15
N ALA A 211 -0.36 -17.09 9.80
CA ALA A 211 -1.52 -17.51 10.56
C ALA A 211 -2.42 -18.39 9.70
N GLU A 212 -2.76 -19.56 10.24
CA GLU A 212 -3.70 -20.48 9.60
C GLU A 212 -5.14 -20.14 9.96
N THR A 213 -6.05 -20.43 9.06
CA THR A 213 -7.50 -20.27 9.28
C THR A 213 -8.25 -21.57 9.02
N GLY A 214 -9.32 -21.83 9.75
CA GLY A 214 -10.21 -22.92 9.49
C GLY A 214 -11.04 -22.70 8.22
N ARG A 215 -12.06 -23.54 8.01
CA ARG A 215 -12.87 -23.51 6.79
C ARG A 215 -13.86 -22.32 6.77
N ARG A 216 -14.51 -22.05 7.90
CA ARG A 216 -15.52 -20.99 8.06
C ARG A 216 -14.89 -19.80 8.78
N VAL A 217 -14.75 -18.70 8.08
CA VAL A 217 -14.02 -17.51 8.55
C VAL A 217 -14.95 -16.32 8.64
N LEU A 218 -14.95 -15.66 9.80
CA LEU A 218 -15.58 -14.37 9.99
C LEU A 218 -14.49 -13.28 9.95
N VAL A 219 -14.64 -12.31 9.03
CA VAL A 219 -13.75 -11.15 8.92
C VAL A 219 -14.36 -9.96 9.64
N VAL A 220 -13.66 -9.46 10.66
CA VAL A 220 -14.01 -8.21 11.36
C VAL A 220 -13.36 -7.07 10.60
N ALA A 221 -14.16 -6.32 9.87
CA ALA A 221 -13.68 -5.22 9.05
C ALA A 221 -13.98 -3.87 9.73
N MET A 222 -12.93 -3.05 9.88
CA MET A 222 -13.03 -1.70 10.46
C MET A 222 -12.23 -0.66 9.68
N GLU A 223 -11.74 -1.03 8.49
CA GLU A 223 -10.93 -0.17 7.63
C GLU A 223 -11.72 0.14 6.35
N ASP A 224 -11.78 1.42 5.97
CA ASP A 224 -12.67 1.93 4.93
C ASP A 224 -12.10 1.85 3.50
N HIS A 225 -10.93 1.27 3.32
CA HIS A 225 -10.26 1.09 2.03
C HIS A 225 -10.23 -0.39 1.59
N MET A 226 -9.12 -0.81 0.97
CA MET A 226 -9.01 -2.11 0.30
C MET A 226 -8.67 -3.29 1.21
N GLN A 227 -8.14 -3.06 2.42
CA GLN A 227 -7.65 -4.15 3.27
C GLN A 227 -8.71 -5.24 3.55
N PRO A 228 -9.95 -4.91 3.95
CA PRO A 228 -10.98 -5.93 4.20
C PRO A 228 -11.31 -6.75 2.95
N LEU A 229 -11.37 -6.10 1.79
CA LEU A 229 -11.64 -6.76 0.51
C LEU A 229 -10.47 -7.65 0.07
N THR A 230 -9.24 -7.19 0.27
CA THR A 230 -8.02 -7.95 -0.04
C THR A 230 -7.90 -9.20 0.83
N VAL A 231 -8.14 -9.06 2.15
CA VAL A 231 -8.10 -10.20 3.09
C VAL A 231 -9.21 -11.19 2.78
N ALA A 232 -10.46 -10.71 2.61
CA ALA A 232 -11.59 -11.58 2.28
C ALA A 232 -11.41 -12.29 0.94
N GLY A 233 -10.89 -11.57 -0.09
CA GLY A 233 -10.60 -12.13 -1.41
C GLY A 233 -9.52 -13.20 -1.37
N HIS A 234 -8.46 -13.00 -0.57
CA HIS A 234 -7.41 -13.98 -0.36
C HIS A 234 -7.93 -15.26 0.34
N LEU A 235 -8.74 -15.09 1.38
CA LEU A 235 -9.40 -16.21 2.06
C LEU A 235 -10.31 -17.00 1.12
N ALA A 236 -11.04 -16.31 0.24
CA ALA A 236 -11.85 -16.95 -0.79
C ALA A 236 -11.00 -17.76 -1.79
N ASP A 237 -9.84 -17.24 -2.21
CA ASP A 237 -8.88 -17.98 -3.05
C ASP A 237 -8.34 -19.24 -2.37
N LEU A 238 -8.22 -19.24 -1.03
CA LEU A 238 -7.89 -20.41 -0.23
C LEU A 238 -9.07 -21.37 -0.02
N GLY A 239 -10.22 -21.12 -0.66
CA GLY A 239 -11.42 -21.96 -0.55
C GLY A 239 -12.15 -21.85 0.79
N ARG A 240 -11.95 -20.75 1.53
CA ARG A 240 -12.63 -20.53 2.80
C ARG A 240 -14.05 -19.98 2.57
N GLN A 241 -14.96 -20.33 3.46
CA GLN A 241 -16.31 -19.77 3.52
C GLN A 241 -16.25 -18.48 4.33
N VAL A 242 -16.35 -17.35 3.64
CA VAL A 242 -16.08 -16.02 4.22
C VAL A 242 -17.38 -15.29 4.54
N THR A 243 -17.48 -14.77 5.76
CA THR A 243 -18.46 -13.75 6.14
C THR A 243 -17.73 -12.51 6.61
N VAL A 244 -18.07 -11.34 6.06
CA VAL A 244 -17.49 -10.05 6.46
C VAL A 244 -18.53 -9.26 7.23
N LEU A 245 -18.21 -8.83 8.45
CA LEU A 245 -19.01 -7.88 9.22
C LEU A 245 -18.40 -6.48 9.06
N TYR A 246 -19.25 -5.53 8.70
CA TYR A 246 -18.81 -4.17 8.39
C TYR A 246 -19.70 -3.11 9.05
N PRO A 247 -19.16 -2.12 9.78
CA PRO A 247 -19.96 -1.20 10.60
C PRO A 247 -20.67 -0.09 9.82
N THR A 248 -20.29 0.19 8.57
CA THR A 248 -20.92 1.24 7.75
C THR A 248 -21.95 0.66 6.78
N PRO A 249 -22.83 1.49 6.17
CA PRO A 249 -23.86 1.02 5.23
C PRO A 249 -23.32 0.39 3.94
N ALA A 250 -22.03 0.58 3.63
CA ALA A 250 -21.38 -0.02 2.48
C ALA A 250 -19.98 -0.48 2.86
N ILE A 251 -19.53 -1.63 2.34
CA ILE A 251 -18.16 -2.09 2.53
C ILE A 251 -17.18 -1.19 1.79
N ALA A 252 -16.04 -0.91 2.43
CA ALA A 252 -14.94 -0.14 1.86
C ALA A 252 -15.41 1.18 1.18
N PRO A 253 -16.12 2.07 1.90
CA PRO A 253 -16.79 3.23 1.32
C PRO A 253 -15.82 4.25 0.69
N LEU A 254 -14.55 4.22 1.06
CA LEU A 254 -13.51 5.08 0.49
C LEU A 254 -12.80 4.45 -0.73
N VAL A 255 -13.20 3.25 -1.16
CA VAL A 255 -12.74 2.65 -2.41
C VAL A 255 -13.59 3.18 -3.57
N GLY A 256 -12.92 3.76 -4.56
CA GLY A 256 -13.62 4.34 -5.72
C GLY A 256 -14.41 3.29 -6.51
N ARG A 257 -15.56 3.70 -7.05
CA ARG A 257 -16.49 2.88 -7.84
C ARG A 257 -15.85 2.10 -9.00
N TYR A 258 -14.71 2.59 -9.53
CA TYR A 258 -13.97 1.93 -10.61
C TYR A 258 -13.01 0.82 -10.10
N SER A 259 -12.85 0.69 -8.79
CA SER A 259 -11.96 -0.30 -8.17
C SER A 259 -12.71 -1.35 -7.37
N ILE A 260 -13.88 -1.02 -6.82
CA ILE A 260 -14.60 -1.90 -5.89
C ILE A 260 -15.31 -3.07 -6.59
N GLY A 261 -15.68 -2.90 -7.87
CA GLY A 261 -16.52 -3.88 -8.58
C GLY A 261 -15.86 -5.25 -8.74
N ALA A 262 -14.57 -5.31 -9.08
CA ALA A 262 -13.88 -6.59 -9.28
C ALA A 262 -13.72 -7.39 -7.97
N PRO A 263 -13.29 -6.81 -6.83
CA PRO A 263 -13.28 -7.49 -5.55
C PRO A 263 -14.67 -8.00 -5.12
N LEU A 264 -15.72 -7.19 -5.29
CA LEU A 264 -17.08 -7.62 -4.94
C LEU A 264 -17.59 -8.75 -5.83
N ALA A 265 -17.30 -8.70 -7.14
CA ALA A 265 -17.65 -9.78 -8.07
C ALA A 265 -16.95 -11.10 -7.68
N LYS A 266 -15.66 -11.03 -7.31
CA LYS A 266 -14.88 -12.19 -6.80
C LYS A 266 -15.51 -12.78 -5.55
N LEU A 267 -15.79 -11.95 -4.55
CA LEU A 267 -16.42 -12.39 -3.30
C LEU A 267 -17.82 -12.98 -3.53
N SER A 268 -18.62 -12.36 -4.39
CA SER A 268 -19.94 -12.88 -4.77
C SER A 268 -19.83 -14.25 -5.46
N ALA A 269 -18.92 -14.41 -6.41
CA ALA A 269 -18.69 -15.69 -7.10
C ALA A 269 -18.22 -16.80 -6.14
N ALA A 270 -17.47 -16.44 -5.08
CA ALA A 270 -17.05 -17.36 -4.04
C ALA A 270 -18.13 -17.64 -2.98
N GLY A 271 -19.34 -17.06 -3.10
CA GLY A 271 -20.42 -17.22 -2.13
C GLY A 271 -20.15 -16.54 -0.77
N ALA A 272 -19.25 -15.56 -0.73
CA ALA A 272 -18.97 -14.80 0.49
C ALA A 272 -20.18 -13.94 0.89
N ARG A 273 -20.44 -13.86 2.20
CA ARG A 273 -21.47 -12.99 2.76
C ARG A 273 -20.86 -11.71 3.28
N ILE A 274 -21.50 -10.59 3.00
CA ILE A 274 -21.11 -9.27 3.51
C ILE A 274 -22.30 -8.70 4.26
N GLU A 275 -22.16 -8.53 5.56
CA GLU A 275 -23.17 -7.97 6.45
C GLU A 275 -22.72 -6.57 6.87
N VAL A 276 -23.42 -5.56 6.38
CA VAL A 276 -23.14 -4.15 6.64
C VAL A 276 -23.93 -3.65 7.84
N THR A 277 -23.53 -2.49 8.37
CA THR A 277 -24.10 -1.87 9.58
C THR A 277 -23.94 -2.71 10.87
N GLU A 278 -23.07 -3.71 10.81
CA GLU A 278 -22.80 -4.63 11.93
C GLU A 278 -21.40 -4.38 12.50
N ARG A 279 -21.33 -3.96 13.75
CA ARG A 279 -20.08 -3.83 14.51
C ARG A 279 -19.94 -4.98 15.48
N VAL A 280 -18.81 -5.65 15.46
CA VAL A 280 -18.53 -6.70 16.45
C VAL A 280 -18.45 -6.06 17.84
N ALA A 281 -19.28 -6.57 18.75
CA ALA A 281 -19.36 -6.11 20.13
C ALA A 281 -18.50 -6.97 21.07
N ARG A 282 -18.45 -8.29 20.84
CA ARG A 282 -17.61 -9.24 21.59
C ARG A 282 -17.40 -10.52 20.80
N ILE A 283 -16.33 -11.21 21.11
CA ILE A 283 -15.96 -12.52 20.55
C ILE A 283 -15.92 -13.50 21.71
N GLU A 284 -16.68 -14.59 21.60
CA GLU A 284 -16.78 -15.65 22.58
C GLU A 284 -16.27 -16.97 21.98
N PRO A 285 -15.95 -18.00 22.78
CA PRO A 285 -15.35 -19.23 22.25
C PRO A 285 -16.17 -19.96 21.18
N ASP A 286 -17.50 -19.81 21.21
CA ASP A 286 -18.46 -20.51 20.35
C ASP A 286 -19.23 -19.59 19.40
N ARG A 287 -19.12 -18.27 19.58
CA ARG A 287 -19.84 -17.28 18.78
C ARG A 287 -19.16 -15.91 18.75
N VAL A 288 -19.54 -15.13 17.75
CA VAL A 288 -19.25 -13.68 17.67
C VAL A 288 -20.57 -12.93 17.78
N VAL A 289 -20.62 -11.93 18.63
CA VAL A 289 -21.79 -11.07 18.75
C VAL A 289 -21.53 -9.74 18.08
N SER A 290 -22.35 -9.39 17.10
CA SER A 290 -22.37 -8.06 16.51
C SER A 290 -23.53 -7.25 17.07
N ARG A 291 -23.42 -5.92 16.91
CA ARG A 291 -24.47 -4.96 17.20
C ARG A 291 -24.71 -4.09 15.98
N ASN A 292 -25.93 -3.99 15.54
CA ASN A 292 -26.28 -3.07 14.48
C ASN A 292 -26.07 -1.63 14.95
N VAL A 293 -25.31 -0.85 14.18
CA VAL A 293 -24.83 0.48 14.59
C VAL A 293 -25.96 1.53 14.69
N TYR A 294 -27.11 1.29 14.08
CA TYR A 294 -28.24 2.21 14.09
C TYR A 294 -29.35 1.78 15.05
N SER A 295 -29.74 0.50 15.04
CA SER A 295 -30.81 0.00 15.87
C SER A 295 -30.37 -0.46 17.25
N GLY A 296 -29.07 -0.75 17.44
CA GLY A 296 -28.55 -1.33 18.68
C GLY A 296 -28.87 -2.81 18.87
N VAL A 297 -29.58 -3.44 17.95
CA VAL A 297 -29.96 -4.86 18.04
C VAL A 297 -28.71 -5.73 17.92
N GLU A 298 -28.54 -6.67 18.85
CA GLU A 298 -27.45 -7.64 18.80
C GLU A 298 -27.87 -8.88 17.98
N ARG A 299 -26.85 -9.45 17.30
CA ARG A 299 -26.97 -10.70 16.54
C ARG A 299 -25.82 -11.62 16.90
N GLU A 300 -26.14 -12.91 17.00
CA GLU A 300 -25.14 -13.96 17.21
C GLU A 300 -24.74 -14.60 15.88
N HIS A 301 -23.45 -14.76 15.70
CA HIS A 301 -22.83 -15.42 14.55
C HIS A 301 -22.11 -16.66 15.07
N THR A 302 -22.59 -17.83 14.72
CA THR A 302 -22.10 -19.12 15.23
C THR A 302 -21.44 -19.97 14.14
N GLY A 303 -20.63 -20.91 14.58
CA GLY A 303 -20.07 -21.94 13.71
C GLY A 303 -18.89 -21.45 12.86
N TYR A 304 -18.17 -20.44 13.29
CA TYR A 304 -16.91 -20.01 12.67
C TYR A 304 -15.73 -20.71 13.33
N ASP A 305 -14.77 -21.10 12.50
CA ASP A 305 -13.55 -21.78 12.93
C ASP A 305 -12.43 -20.75 13.22
N SER A 306 -12.53 -19.55 12.62
CA SER A 306 -11.56 -18.45 12.81
C SER A 306 -12.24 -17.09 12.66
N VAL A 307 -11.71 -16.11 13.40
CA VAL A 307 -12.02 -14.68 13.25
C VAL A 307 -10.78 -13.97 12.73
N VAL A 308 -10.90 -13.24 11.64
CA VAL A 308 -9.78 -12.52 11.01
C VAL A 308 -9.98 -11.02 11.12
N LEU A 309 -9.02 -10.32 11.71
CA LEU A 309 -9.06 -8.87 11.91
C LEU A 309 -8.56 -8.14 10.66
N ALA A 310 -9.40 -7.32 10.04
CA ALA A 310 -9.06 -6.40 8.95
C ALA A 310 -9.39 -4.96 9.37
N CYS A 311 -8.72 -4.51 10.43
CA CYS A 311 -9.06 -3.30 11.19
C CYS A 311 -8.18 -2.09 10.85
N GLY A 312 -7.35 -2.17 9.80
CA GLY A 312 -6.46 -1.10 9.39
C GLY A 312 -5.14 -1.06 10.16
N GLY A 313 -4.54 0.10 10.26
CA GLY A 313 -3.25 0.30 10.90
C GLY A 313 -3.24 1.45 11.92
N GLU A 314 -2.30 1.36 12.86
CA GLU A 314 -1.92 2.43 13.77
C GLU A 314 -0.52 2.93 13.42
N ALA A 315 -0.35 4.26 13.38
CA ALA A 315 0.92 4.87 13.01
C ALA A 315 2.07 4.44 13.94
N GLU A 316 3.20 4.06 13.36
CA GLU A 316 4.42 3.69 14.09
C GLU A 316 5.38 4.89 14.11
N SER A 317 5.10 5.87 14.97
CA SER A 317 5.83 7.14 15.04
C SER A 317 6.74 7.29 16.26
N ALA A 318 6.92 6.25 17.08
CA ALA A 318 7.71 6.29 18.32
C ALA A 318 9.14 6.82 18.07
N LEU A 319 9.83 6.28 17.07
CA LEU A 319 11.17 6.73 16.68
C LEU A 319 11.24 8.24 16.43
N TYR A 320 10.22 8.82 15.78
CA TYR A 320 10.19 10.27 15.52
C TYR A 320 10.19 11.06 16.82
N THR A 321 9.44 10.63 17.83
CA THR A 321 9.39 11.29 19.14
C THR A 321 10.71 11.09 19.90
N GLU A 322 11.26 9.88 19.92
CA GLU A 322 12.50 9.52 20.61
C GLU A 322 13.74 10.26 20.06
N LEU A 323 13.72 10.68 18.80
CA LEU A 323 14.78 11.46 18.16
C LEU A 323 14.73 12.96 18.49
N GLU A 324 13.77 13.42 19.32
CA GLU A 324 13.70 14.83 19.70
C GLU A 324 14.96 15.27 20.46
N GLY A 325 15.55 16.37 19.99
CA GLY A 325 16.80 16.88 20.56
C GLY A 325 18.06 16.04 20.30
N ARG A 326 17.92 14.87 19.64
CA ARG A 326 19.04 13.93 19.39
C ARG A 326 19.62 14.01 17.97
N VAL A 327 18.89 14.60 17.03
CA VAL A 327 19.31 14.81 15.63
C VAL A 327 18.99 16.22 15.20
N ALA A 328 19.77 16.76 14.24
CA ALA A 328 19.65 18.15 13.81
C ALA A 328 18.32 18.43 13.09
N GLN A 329 17.88 17.48 12.25
CA GLN A 329 16.61 17.62 11.49
C GLN A 329 15.92 16.25 11.42
N ARG A 330 14.63 16.21 11.80
CA ARG A 330 13.81 15.00 11.72
C ARG A 330 12.48 15.27 11.04
N HIS A 331 11.98 14.27 10.31
CA HIS A 331 10.70 14.29 9.61
C HIS A 331 9.99 12.96 9.78
N VAL A 332 8.66 12.97 9.73
CA VAL A 332 7.83 11.76 9.69
C VAL A 332 6.95 11.79 8.45
N LEU A 333 6.77 10.64 7.78
CA LEU A 333 5.98 10.55 6.55
C LEU A 333 5.36 9.17 6.35
N GLY A 334 4.45 9.09 5.38
CA GLY A 334 3.71 7.86 5.07
C GLY A 334 2.81 7.45 6.22
N ASP A 335 2.64 6.15 6.42
CA ASP A 335 1.76 5.61 7.44
C ASP A 335 2.31 5.81 8.86
N ALA A 336 3.60 6.10 9.02
CA ALA A 336 4.17 6.53 10.29
C ALA A 336 3.62 7.89 10.75
N TYR A 337 3.20 8.74 9.81
CA TYR A 337 2.48 9.98 10.10
C TYR A 337 0.98 9.72 10.25
N ALA A 338 0.35 9.05 9.27
CA ALA A 338 -1.05 8.66 9.31
C ALA A 338 -1.31 7.57 8.26
N PRO A 339 -1.83 6.38 8.65
CA PRO A 339 -2.15 5.31 7.73
C PRO A 339 -3.17 5.74 6.67
N ARG A 340 -2.80 5.62 5.38
CA ARG A 340 -3.62 6.05 4.24
C ARG A 340 -3.23 5.30 2.96
N ARG A 341 -3.82 5.71 1.81
CA ARG A 341 -3.52 5.16 0.49
C ARG A 341 -2.05 5.42 0.07
N ILE A 342 -1.50 4.53 -0.75
CA ILE A 342 -0.13 4.62 -1.31
C ILE A 342 0.18 5.99 -1.91
N SER A 343 -0.81 6.62 -2.57
CA SER A 343 -0.65 7.95 -3.17
C SER A 343 -0.32 9.06 -2.19
N TYR A 344 -0.71 8.94 -0.93
CA TYR A 344 -0.30 9.89 0.11
C TYR A 344 1.16 9.68 0.49
N ALA A 345 1.60 8.42 0.59
CA ALA A 345 2.98 8.09 0.90
C ALA A 345 3.96 8.66 -0.15
N THR A 346 3.69 8.42 -1.43
CA THR A 346 4.56 8.88 -2.53
C THR A 346 4.55 10.41 -2.69
N ARG A 347 3.39 11.06 -2.46
CA ARG A 347 3.30 12.53 -2.51
C ARG A 347 4.00 13.20 -1.34
N GLN A 348 3.81 12.69 -0.12
CA GLN A 348 4.56 13.21 1.04
C GLN A 348 6.06 13.05 0.83
N ALA A 349 6.51 11.93 0.25
CA ALA A 349 7.91 11.72 -0.11
C ALA A 349 8.40 12.80 -1.10
N TYR A 350 7.61 13.10 -2.13
CA TYR A 350 7.94 14.15 -3.10
C TYR A 350 8.01 15.54 -2.46
N GLU A 351 6.99 15.91 -1.68
CA GLU A 351 6.93 17.21 -1.02
C GLU A 351 8.04 17.39 0.02
N LEU A 352 8.36 16.32 0.76
CA LEU A 352 9.47 16.34 1.71
C LEU A 352 10.81 16.43 0.99
N ALA A 353 10.99 15.69 -0.10
CA ALA A 353 12.21 15.75 -0.89
C ALA A 353 12.50 17.16 -1.42
N LEU A 354 11.48 17.98 -1.73
CA LEU A 354 11.66 19.36 -2.17
C LEU A 354 12.12 20.31 -1.05
N ARG A 355 11.88 19.97 0.21
CA ARG A 355 12.20 20.80 1.40
C ARG A 355 13.58 20.50 1.97
N ILE A 356 14.08 19.28 1.81
CA ILE A 356 15.41 18.88 2.26
C ILE A 356 16.47 19.36 1.29
#